data_8c5b4f71cb23d31480f8b7fa8174b151
#
_entry.id   8c5b4f71cb23d31480f8b7fa8174b151
#
_cell.length_a   1.000
_cell.length_b   1.000
_cell.length_c   1.000
_cell.angle_alpha   90.00
_cell.angle_beta   90.00
_cell.angle_gamma   90.00
#
_symmetry.space_group_name_H-M   'P 1'
#
loop_
_entity.id
_entity.type
_entity.pdbx_description
1 polymer ?
#
loop_
_entity_poly.entity_id
_entity_poly.type
_entity_poly.pdbx_seq_one_letter_code
_entity_poly.pdbx_strand_id
1 'polypeptide(L)'
;MSMDRRKFLKTAAVAGGVAAASTFPSPALASGNMEITMVATWGRDFPGLGTGAQRFATNLEKMTDGRMQVNYFAANERVKAFDSFDEVASGNAQIYHAADYYWKGKHPAWAYFTAVPFGLTYTEINAWIHFGGGQELWDELAAGYGLKCIPCGNTGVQMGGWFRKEINSVDDLKGLKMRIPGLGGDVMAKLGVSPISVPGGQIYENLISGAIDATEWVGPYNDYLMKFYEAAKYYYYPGMHEPGSMLSCGMNLEWWENLSAADQAIIKAAAGQENVLMISEYNANNGVYLEKLVTEQGVKLRRFSDDIYDSFAEASEEVFAEVQDHSDLAARVHASFAEARTSLGAWAKISDQAYVEQRNRALGV
;
A
#
# COMPACT_ATOMS: atom_id res chain seq x y z
N MET A 1 57.67 -37.75 0.99
CA MET A 1 57.65 -37.77 2.46
C MET A 1 56.27 -37.41 2.94
N SER A 2 55.52 -38.42 3.36
CA SER A 2 54.13 -38.27 3.88
C SER A 2 54.21 -37.87 5.34
N MET A 3 53.77 -36.68 5.70
CA MET A 3 53.64 -36.28 7.10
C MET A 3 52.36 -36.85 7.71
N ASP A 4 52.57 -37.66 8.74
CA ASP A 4 51.52 -38.39 9.47
C ASP A 4 50.66 -37.43 10.27
N ARG A 5 49.39 -37.31 9.91
CA ARG A 5 48.36 -36.48 10.57
C ARG A 5 48.18 -36.76 12.05
N ARG A 6 48.59 -37.93 12.54
CA ARG A 6 48.50 -38.33 13.94
C ARG A 6 49.56 -37.70 14.86
N LYS A 7 50.68 -37.22 14.30
CA LYS A 7 51.74 -36.52 15.09
C LYS A 7 51.42 -35.06 15.35
N PHE A 8 50.63 -34.42 14.46
CA PHE A 8 50.24 -33.01 14.60
C PHE A 8 49.24 -32.81 15.75
N LEU A 9 48.37 -33.80 16.04
CA LEU A 9 47.35 -33.70 17.11
C LEU A 9 47.88 -33.99 18.52
N LYS A 10 49.10 -34.52 18.68
CA LYS A 10 49.68 -34.79 20.00
C LYS A 10 50.58 -33.69 20.53
N THR A 11 50.96 -32.71 19.74
CA THR A 11 51.79 -31.58 20.18
C THR A 11 51.00 -30.34 20.61
N ALA A 12 49.67 -30.34 20.42
CA ALA A 12 48.75 -29.25 20.79
C ALA A 12 48.18 -29.39 22.23
N ALA A 13 48.56 -30.40 22.99
CA ALA A 13 47.94 -30.71 24.28
C ALA A 13 48.77 -30.32 25.52
N VAL A 14 49.91 -29.65 25.40
CA VAL A 14 50.71 -29.18 26.54
C VAL A 14 51.26 -27.79 26.27
N ALA A 15 50.37 -26.81 26.18
CA ALA A 15 50.65 -25.42 26.50
C ALA A 15 49.39 -24.89 27.18
N GLY A 16 49.36 -24.99 28.48
CA GLY A 16 48.38 -24.32 29.33
C GLY A 16 48.49 -22.80 29.16
N GLY A 17 47.90 -22.29 28.10
CA GLY A 17 47.68 -20.87 27.92
C GLY A 17 46.28 -20.53 28.43
N VAL A 18 46.20 -19.73 29.46
CA VAL A 18 45.00 -19.03 29.93
C VAL A 18 44.34 -18.42 28.68
N ALA A 19 43.26 -19.04 28.19
CA ALA A 19 42.37 -18.38 27.26
C ALA A 19 41.75 -17.19 28.01
N ALA A 20 42.35 -16.03 27.89
CA ALA A 20 41.64 -14.80 28.16
C ALA A 20 40.45 -14.79 27.18
N ALA A 21 39.28 -15.16 27.69
CA ALA A 21 38.05 -14.88 27.03
C ALA A 21 38.03 -13.37 26.76
N SER A 22 38.41 -12.97 25.56
CA SER A 22 38.12 -11.65 25.08
C SER A 22 36.59 -11.56 25.02
N THR A 23 36.02 -11.12 26.15
CA THR A 23 34.67 -10.60 26.14
C THR A 23 34.72 -9.38 25.24
N PHE A 24 34.36 -9.56 23.97
CA PHE A 24 33.98 -8.42 23.15
C PHE A 24 32.92 -7.69 24.01
N PRO A 25 33.11 -6.41 24.33
CA PRO A 25 32.04 -5.68 24.97
C PRO A 25 30.87 -5.80 24.02
N SER A 26 29.78 -6.46 24.43
CA SER A 26 28.49 -6.31 23.78
C SER A 26 28.28 -4.82 23.59
N PRO A 27 28.04 -4.33 22.37
CA PRO A 27 27.69 -2.95 22.21
C PRO A 27 26.57 -2.68 23.23
N ALA A 28 26.75 -1.66 24.09
CA ALA A 28 25.73 -1.25 25.01
C ALA A 28 24.52 -0.86 24.13
N LEU A 29 23.57 -1.80 23.96
CA LEU A 29 22.25 -1.50 23.47
C LEU A 29 21.74 -0.42 24.41
N ALA A 30 21.40 0.74 23.86
CA ALA A 30 20.76 1.80 24.64
C ALA A 30 19.54 1.14 25.32
N SER A 31 19.68 0.89 26.62
CA SER A 31 18.75 0.07 27.40
C SER A 31 17.58 0.93 27.90
N GLY A 32 16.88 1.55 26.94
CA GLY A 32 15.62 2.23 27.22
C GLY A 32 14.52 1.64 26.35
N ASN A 33 13.46 1.14 26.97
CA ASN A 33 12.25 0.79 26.24
C ASN A 33 11.72 2.03 25.53
N MET A 34 11.39 1.89 24.25
CA MET A 34 10.79 2.94 23.43
C MET A 34 9.31 2.60 23.24
N GLU A 35 8.44 3.43 23.79
CA GLU A 35 7.01 3.32 23.53
C GLU A 35 6.66 4.10 22.25
N ILE A 36 5.96 3.43 21.33
CA ILE A 36 5.56 3.95 20.04
C ILE A 36 4.04 3.93 19.97
N THR A 37 3.41 5.08 19.82
CA THR A 37 2.00 5.15 19.50
C THR A 37 1.83 5.07 17.99
N MET A 38 1.08 4.07 17.53
CA MET A 38 0.75 3.86 16.12
C MET A 38 -0.75 3.93 15.90
N VAL A 39 -1.18 4.73 14.95
CA VAL A 39 -2.59 4.87 14.52
C VAL A 39 -2.77 4.36 13.09
N ALA A 40 -3.94 3.81 12.77
CA ALA A 40 -4.20 3.31 11.42
C ALA A 40 -5.55 3.82 10.88
N THR A 41 -5.66 3.88 9.56
CA THR A 41 -6.93 4.20 8.88
C THR A 41 -7.86 3.00 8.73
N TRP A 42 -7.44 1.82 9.20
CA TRP A 42 -8.10 0.54 9.04
C TRP A 42 -8.75 0.06 10.35
N GLY A 43 -9.86 -0.69 10.22
CA GLY A 43 -10.46 -1.38 11.35
C GLY A 43 -9.53 -2.45 11.94
N ARG A 44 -9.63 -2.69 13.26
CA ARG A 44 -8.88 -3.74 13.94
C ARG A 44 -9.25 -5.11 13.35
N ASP A 45 -8.24 -5.95 13.17
CA ASP A 45 -8.36 -7.31 12.63
C ASP A 45 -8.97 -7.38 11.22
N PHE A 46 -9.10 -6.24 10.52
CA PHE A 46 -9.57 -6.25 9.15
C PHE A 46 -8.50 -6.87 8.24
N PRO A 47 -8.80 -7.97 7.54
CA PRO A 47 -7.81 -8.75 6.81
C PRO A 47 -7.05 -7.95 5.74
N GLY A 48 -5.75 -8.18 5.65
CA GLY A 48 -4.84 -7.48 4.77
C GLY A 48 -4.45 -6.10 5.32
N LEU A 49 -5.38 -5.15 5.41
CA LEU A 49 -5.10 -3.77 5.82
C LEU A 49 -4.85 -3.64 7.34
N GLY A 50 -5.84 -4.00 8.15
CA GLY A 50 -5.75 -3.93 9.61
C GLY A 50 -4.76 -4.94 10.18
N THR A 51 -4.86 -6.20 9.74
CA THR A 51 -3.93 -7.26 10.16
C THR A 51 -2.50 -6.99 9.70
N GLY A 52 -2.30 -6.34 8.55
CA GLY A 52 -1.00 -5.91 8.06
C GLY A 52 -0.37 -4.85 8.95
N ALA A 53 -1.13 -3.82 9.31
CA ALA A 53 -0.67 -2.80 10.26
C ALA A 53 -0.29 -3.40 11.63
N GLN A 54 -1.10 -4.34 12.14
CA GLN A 54 -0.82 -5.07 13.39
C GLN A 54 0.41 -5.97 13.26
N ARG A 55 0.61 -6.62 12.12
CA ARG A 55 1.76 -7.48 11.83
C ARG A 55 3.05 -6.66 11.77
N PHE A 56 3.02 -5.47 11.14
CA PHE A 56 4.13 -4.52 11.16
C PHE A 56 4.49 -4.13 12.61
N ALA A 57 3.51 -3.71 13.42
CA ALA A 57 3.72 -3.38 14.84
C ALA A 57 4.36 -4.54 15.62
N THR A 58 3.80 -5.76 15.49
CA THR A 58 4.31 -6.96 16.14
C THR A 58 5.74 -7.31 15.69
N ASN A 59 6.07 -7.08 14.42
CA ASN A 59 7.41 -7.35 13.88
C ASN A 59 8.45 -6.36 14.43
N LEU A 60 8.10 -5.10 14.63
CA LEU A 60 8.98 -4.13 15.28
C LEU A 60 9.32 -4.57 16.71
N GLU A 61 8.35 -5.01 17.48
CA GLU A 61 8.57 -5.53 18.83
C GLU A 61 9.48 -6.76 18.82
N LYS A 62 9.21 -7.74 17.94
CA LYS A 62 10.03 -8.95 17.83
C LYS A 62 11.45 -8.69 17.35
N MET A 63 11.65 -7.83 16.34
CA MET A 63 12.96 -7.51 15.79
C MET A 63 13.85 -6.75 16.78
N THR A 64 13.25 -6.13 17.81
CA THR A 64 13.96 -5.37 18.84
C THR A 64 13.98 -6.05 20.20
N ASP A 65 13.55 -7.32 20.27
CA ASP A 65 13.44 -8.08 21.53
C ASP A 65 12.63 -7.32 22.60
N GLY A 66 11.51 -6.69 22.17
CA GLY A 66 10.61 -5.92 23.03
C GLY A 66 11.10 -4.52 23.41
N ARG A 67 12.25 -4.05 22.89
CA ARG A 67 12.74 -2.70 23.17
C ARG A 67 11.86 -1.60 22.54
N MET A 68 11.35 -1.82 21.34
CA MET A 68 10.29 -1.00 20.74
C MET A 68 8.94 -1.63 21.06
N GLN A 69 8.13 -0.96 21.88
CA GLN A 69 6.80 -1.41 22.25
C GLN A 69 5.77 -0.55 21.51
N VAL A 70 4.89 -1.20 20.73
CA VAL A 70 3.96 -0.49 19.84
C VAL A 70 2.54 -0.54 20.41
N ASN A 71 2.08 0.61 20.89
CA ASN A 71 0.69 0.83 21.26
C ASN A 71 -0.12 1.11 19.97
N TYR A 72 -0.70 0.06 19.39
CA TYR A 72 -1.47 0.14 18.15
C TYR A 72 -2.93 0.53 18.40
N PHE A 73 -3.41 1.50 17.64
CA PHE A 73 -4.79 1.96 17.62
C PHE A 73 -5.36 1.88 16.20
N ALA A 74 -6.41 1.12 16.04
CA ALA A 74 -7.16 1.03 14.80
C ALA A 74 -8.01 2.31 14.56
N ALA A 75 -8.60 2.40 13.37
CA ALA A 75 -9.49 3.51 13.03
C ALA A 75 -10.57 3.72 14.09
N ASN A 76 -10.74 4.95 14.54
CA ASN A 76 -11.70 5.40 15.55
C ASN A 76 -11.45 4.93 17.00
N GLU A 77 -10.34 4.24 17.29
CA GLU A 77 -10.01 3.87 18.68
C GLU A 77 -9.32 5.02 19.45
N ARG A 78 -8.52 5.81 18.76
CA ARG A 78 -7.85 7.00 19.33
C ARG A 78 -8.26 8.28 18.61
N VAL A 79 -8.17 8.26 17.27
CA VAL A 79 -8.58 9.37 16.39
C VAL A 79 -9.44 8.82 15.26
N LYS A 80 -10.19 9.68 14.56
CA LYS A 80 -10.90 9.28 13.34
C LYS A 80 -9.89 8.83 12.29
N ALA A 81 -10.32 7.93 11.40
CA ALA A 81 -9.43 7.32 10.42
C ALA A 81 -8.55 8.34 9.67
N PHE A 82 -9.14 9.40 9.12
CA PHE A 82 -8.40 10.39 8.32
C PHE A 82 -7.68 11.46 9.14
N ASP A 83 -7.91 11.53 10.46
CA ASP A 83 -7.20 12.43 11.36
C ASP A 83 -5.81 11.85 11.76
N SER A 84 -5.50 10.60 11.38
CA SER A 84 -4.23 9.94 11.69
C SER A 84 -3.01 10.68 11.14
N PHE A 85 -3.12 11.34 10.00
CA PHE A 85 -2.06 12.20 9.44
C PHE A 85 -1.70 13.34 10.40
N ASP A 86 -2.71 14.11 10.81
CA ASP A 86 -2.50 15.28 11.67
C ASP A 86 -2.07 14.87 13.07
N GLU A 87 -2.54 13.72 13.58
CA GLU A 87 -2.11 13.15 14.85
C GLU A 87 -0.60 12.84 14.87
N VAL A 88 -0.07 12.30 13.76
CA VAL A 88 1.37 12.01 13.63
C VAL A 88 2.17 13.26 13.28
N ALA A 89 1.69 14.10 12.38
CA ALA A 89 2.37 15.35 11.99
C ALA A 89 2.57 16.28 13.19
N SER A 90 1.61 16.32 14.13
CA SER A 90 1.69 17.12 15.37
C SER A 90 2.54 16.48 16.48
N GLY A 91 3.05 15.26 16.29
CA GLY A 91 3.84 14.53 17.29
C GLY A 91 3.03 13.84 18.39
N ASN A 92 1.68 13.84 18.32
CA ASN A 92 0.82 13.15 19.29
C ASN A 92 0.87 11.63 19.15
N ALA A 93 1.23 11.13 17.97
CA ALA A 93 1.58 9.74 17.71
C ALA A 93 2.89 9.69 16.90
N GLN A 94 3.59 8.58 16.95
CA GLN A 94 4.86 8.41 16.25
C GLN A 94 4.66 7.90 14.82
N ILE A 95 3.67 7.04 14.61
CA ILE A 95 3.48 6.32 13.33
C ILE A 95 2.00 6.31 12.94
N TYR A 96 1.73 6.49 11.65
CA TYR A 96 0.46 6.05 11.06
C TYR A 96 0.68 4.96 10.01
N HIS A 97 -0.35 4.14 9.77
CA HIS A 97 -0.42 3.21 8.64
C HIS A 97 -1.67 3.52 7.82
N ALA A 98 -1.47 3.94 6.56
CA ALA A 98 -2.54 4.49 5.74
C ALA A 98 -2.26 4.42 4.24
N ALA A 99 -3.22 4.88 3.44
CA ALA A 99 -3.06 5.23 2.03
C ALA A 99 -2.97 6.76 1.90
N ASP A 100 -1.85 7.28 1.45
CA ASP A 100 -1.54 8.71 1.49
C ASP A 100 -2.47 9.56 0.62
N TYR A 101 -3.10 8.99 -0.40
CA TYR A 101 -4.07 9.70 -1.24
C TYR A 101 -5.28 10.23 -0.47
N TYR A 102 -5.57 9.75 0.73
CA TYR A 102 -6.63 10.30 1.57
C TYR A 102 -6.42 11.78 1.88
N TRP A 103 -5.18 12.22 1.83
CA TRP A 103 -4.78 13.60 2.10
C TRP A 103 -4.44 14.40 0.84
N LYS A 104 -4.93 13.97 -0.34
CA LYS A 104 -4.78 14.75 -1.59
C LYS A 104 -5.32 16.17 -1.47
N GLY A 105 -6.27 16.44 -0.56
CA GLY A 105 -6.76 17.76 -0.26
C GLY A 105 -5.75 18.69 0.43
N LYS A 106 -4.70 18.13 1.06
CA LYS A 106 -3.56 18.89 1.58
C LYS A 106 -2.54 19.20 0.48
N HIS A 107 -2.27 18.21 -0.38
CA HIS A 107 -1.44 18.34 -1.58
C HIS A 107 -1.72 17.17 -2.54
N PRO A 108 -2.04 17.40 -3.82
CA PRO A 108 -2.47 16.34 -4.72
C PRO A 108 -1.37 15.31 -5.02
N ALA A 109 -0.08 15.68 -4.90
CA ALA A 109 1.03 14.74 -5.09
C ALA A 109 1.04 13.57 -4.09
N TRP A 110 0.34 13.65 -2.94
CA TRP A 110 0.20 12.52 -2.04
C TRP A 110 -0.37 11.28 -2.73
N ALA A 111 -1.21 11.46 -3.76
CA ALA A 111 -1.80 10.35 -4.50
C ALA A 111 -0.75 9.47 -5.21
N TYR A 112 0.36 10.05 -5.70
CA TYR A 112 1.39 9.31 -6.44
C TYR A 112 2.12 8.27 -5.59
N PHE A 113 2.14 8.47 -4.28
CA PHE A 113 2.78 7.55 -3.33
C PHE A 113 1.83 6.48 -2.78
N THR A 114 0.59 6.46 -3.27
CA THR A 114 -0.35 5.36 -3.07
C THR A 114 -0.72 4.74 -4.41
N ALA A 115 -1.54 5.41 -5.19
CA ALA A 115 -1.95 5.01 -6.53
C ALA A 115 -2.56 6.20 -7.28
N VAL A 116 -2.37 6.21 -8.58
CA VAL A 116 -3.03 7.13 -9.51
C VAL A 116 -3.66 6.33 -10.66
N PRO A 117 -4.68 6.86 -11.33
CA PRO A 117 -5.26 6.22 -12.49
C PRO A 117 -4.21 5.87 -13.55
N PHE A 118 -4.33 4.68 -14.14
CA PHE A 118 -3.35 4.15 -15.11
C PHE A 118 -1.90 4.19 -14.62
N GLY A 119 -1.71 4.07 -13.30
CA GLY A 119 -0.42 4.18 -12.64
C GLY A 119 0.38 2.89 -12.65
N LEU A 120 1.28 2.79 -11.67
CA LEU A 120 2.25 1.70 -11.55
C LEU A 120 1.64 0.52 -10.79
N THR A 121 1.91 -0.70 -11.25
CA THR A 121 1.63 -1.94 -10.54
C THR A 121 2.53 -2.07 -9.30
N TYR A 122 2.30 -3.11 -8.47
CA TYR A 122 3.11 -3.37 -7.28
C TYR A 122 4.63 -3.38 -7.56
N THR A 123 5.05 -4.09 -8.60
CA THR A 123 6.48 -4.20 -8.92
C THR A 123 7.05 -2.90 -9.46
N GLU A 124 6.28 -2.18 -10.26
CA GLU A 124 6.68 -0.92 -10.86
C GLU A 124 6.76 0.20 -9.83
N ILE A 125 5.79 0.34 -8.92
CA ILE A 125 5.82 1.39 -7.89
C ILE A 125 6.99 1.17 -6.91
N ASN A 126 7.30 -0.08 -6.55
CA ASN A 126 8.48 -0.38 -5.75
C ASN A 126 9.78 -0.05 -6.49
N ALA A 127 9.86 -0.32 -7.80
CA ALA A 127 11.02 0.05 -8.60
C ALA A 127 11.20 1.57 -8.66
N TRP A 128 10.12 2.33 -8.86
CA TRP A 128 10.16 3.79 -8.85
C TRP A 128 10.58 4.35 -7.49
N ILE A 129 9.97 3.89 -6.40
CA ILE A 129 10.28 4.37 -5.05
C ILE A 129 11.74 4.08 -4.68
N HIS A 130 12.22 2.85 -4.91
CA HIS A 130 13.54 2.46 -4.41
C HIS A 130 14.70 2.82 -5.34
N PHE A 131 14.46 2.97 -6.66
CA PHE A 131 15.52 3.14 -7.66
C PHE A 131 15.23 4.21 -8.71
N GLY A 132 14.02 4.76 -8.74
CA GLY A 132 13.57 5.76 -9.72
C GLY A 132 13.43 7.17 -9.18
N GLY A 133 13.95 7.47 -7.97
CA GLY A 133 13.86 8.81 -7.39
C GLY A 133 12.53 9.09 -6.66
N GLY A 134 11.63 8.11 -6.58
CA GLY A 134 10.33 8.30 -5.93
C GLY A 134 10.44 8.56 -4.43
N GLN A 135 11.38 7.91 -3.72
CA GLN A 135 11.54 8.10 -2.28
C GLN A 135 12.03 9.51 -1.93
N GLU A 136 12.92 10.08 -2.73
CA GLU A 136 13.45 11.43 -2.53
C GLU A 136 12.35 12.49 -2.71
N LEU A 137 11.47 12.30 -3.71
CA LEU A 137 10.32 13.18 -3.93
C LEU A 137 9.26 13.02 -2.83
N TRP A 138 9.05 11.80 -2.35
CA TRP A 138 8.16 11.54 -1.22
C TRP A 138 8.69 12.19 0.07
N ASP A 139 10.00 12.10 0.29
CA ASP A 139 10.66 12.72 1.45
C ASP A 139 10.53 14.25 1.39
N GLU A 140 10.70 14.86 0.23
CA GLU A 140 10.52 16.31 0.06
C GLU A 140 9.07 16.74 0.36
N LEU A 141 8.09 16.01 -0.18
CA LEU A 141 6.68 16.28 0.11
C LEU A 141 6.37 16.09 1.60
N ALA A 142 6.76 14.96 2.16
CA ALA A 142 6.44 14.59 3.54
C ALA A 142 7.09 15.53 4.56
N ALA A 143 8.33 15.97 4.33
CA ALA A 143 9.03 16.90 5.20
C ALA A 143 8.30 18.24 5.32
N GLY A 144 7.64 18.70 4.26
CA GLY A 144 6.81 19.92 4.28
C GLY A 144 5.62 19.82 5.26
N TYR A 145 5.29 18.62 5.71
CA TYR A 145 4.22 18.34 6.69
C TYR A 145 4.76 17.78 8.02
N GLY A 146 6.07 17.79 8.23
CA GLY A 146 6.68 17.22 9.43
C GLY A 146 6.62 15.69 9.50
N LEU A 147 6.64 15.03 8.34
CA LEU A 147 6.52 13.58 8.20
C LEU A 147 7.72 12.97 7.46
N LYS A 148 7.97 11.70 7.73
CA LYS A 148 8.79 10.77 6.96
C LYS A 148 7.93 9.58 6.59
N CYS A 149 7.84 9.26 5.30
CA CYS A 149 7.03 8.14 4.81
C CYS A 149 7.89 7.08 4.12
N ILE A 150 7.50 5.82 4.26
CA ILE A 150 8.13 4.67 3.59
C ILE A 150 7.05 3.65 3.20
N PRO A 151 7.29 2.78 2.18
CA PRO A 151 6.40 1.69 1.83
C PRO A 151 6.18 0.71 2.97
N CYS A 152 4.92 0.35 3.25
CA CYS A 152 4.56 -0.58 4.34
C CYS A 152 3.32 -1.43 4.01
N GLY A 153 3.12 -1.78 2.77
CA GLY A 153 2.02 -2.62 2.30
C GLY A 153 1.63 -2.28 0.87
N ASN A 154 0.94 -3.20 0.23
CA ASN A 154 0.38 -2.97 -1.10
C ASN A 154 -0.80 -3.90 -1.33
N THR A 155 -1.86 -3.41 -1.96
CA THR A 155 -3.06 -4.21 -2.26
C THR A 155 -2.99 -4.95 -3.60
N GLY A 156 -2.03 -4.60 -4.46
CA GLY A 156 -1.99 -5.04 -5.85
C GLY A 156 -3.03 -4.33 -6.71
N VAL A 157 -3.29 -4.90 -7.88
CA VAL A 157 -4.31 -4.39 -8.80
C VAL A 157 -5.69 -4.56 -8.19
N GLN A 158 -6.43 -3.45 -8.11
CA GLN A 158 -7.77 -3.46 -7.56
C GLN A 158 -8.86 -3.67 -8.62
N MET A 159 -10.05 -4.01 -8.15
CA MET A 159 -11.24 -4.12 -8.99
C MET A 159 -11.83 -2.74 -9.27
N GLY A 160 -12.54 -2.62 -10.40
CA GLY A 160 -13.15 -1.36 -10.85
C GLY A 160 -14.36 -0.91 -10.03
N GLY A 161 -14.87 -1.77 -9.16
CA GLY A 161 -15.91 -1.42 -8.20
C GLY A 161 -17.23 -2.16 -8.35
N TRP A 162 -18.13 -1.86 -7.42
CA TRP A 162 -19.47 -2.42 -7.26
C TRP A 162 -20.52 -1.42 -7.69
N PHE A 163 -21.43 -1.87 -8.54
CA PHE A 163 -22.49 -1.05 -9.08
C PHE A 163 -23.85 -1.73 -8.88
N ARG A 164 -24.88 -0.95 -8.56
CA ARG A 164 -26.27 -1.44 -8.47
C ARG A 164 -26.86 -1.74 -9.83
N LYS A 165 -26.44 -1.01 -10.86
CA LYS A 165 -26.85 -1.15 -12.26
C LYS A 165 -25.67 -1.55 -13.11
N GLU A 166 -25.96 -2.17 -14.24
CA GLU A 166 -24.94 -2.47 -15.24
C GLU A 166 -24.48 -1.19 -15.93
N ILE A 167 -23.20 -1.08 -16.19
CA ILE A 167 -22.55 0.05 -16.85
C ILE A 167 -22.15 -0.40 -18.25
N ASN A 168 -22.90 0.03 -19.24
CA ASN A 168 -22.69 -0.36 -20.63
C ASN A 168 -22.08 0.77 -21.47
N SER A 169 -22.10 1.99 -20.96
CA SER A 169 -21.57 3.18 -21.61
C SER A 169 -21.12 4.20 -20.58
N VAL A 170 -20.37 5.22 -21.02
CA VAL A 170 -19.97 6.36 -20.19
C VAL A 170 -21.20 7.13 -19.66
N ASP A 171 -22.29 7.15 -20.43
CA ASP A 171 -23.52 7.82 -20.00
C ASP A 171 -24.15 7.17 -18.77
N ASP A 172 -23.94 5.88 -18.54
CA ASP A 172 -24.45 5.16 -17.36
C ASP A 172 -23.73 5.56 -16.07
N LEU A 173 -22.58 6.23 -16.17
CA LEU A 173 -21.83 6.79 -15.04
C LEU A 173 -22.42 8.12 -14.56
N LYS A 174 -23.09 8.88 -15.44
CA LYS A 174 -23.56 10.24 -15.13
C LYS A 174 -24.57 10.23 -13.98
N GLY A 175 -24.29 11.10 -13.00
CA GLY A 175 -25.16 11.29 -11.83
C GLY A 175 -25.04 10.22 -10.75
N LEU A 176 -24.20 9.18 -10.93
CA LEU A 176 -23.94 8.20 -9.87
C LEU A 176 -23.23 8.85 -8.69
N LYS A 177 -23.67 8.51 -7.50
CA LYS A 177 -22.94 8.81 -6.25
C LYS A 177 -22.03 7.63 -5.97
N MET A 178 -20.73 7.81 -6.10
CA MET A 178 -19.75 6.72 -5.93
C MET A 178 -18.75 7.04 -4.84
N ARG A 179 -18.56 6.09 -3.93
CA ARG A 179 -17.38 6.19 -3.05
C ARG A 179 -16.15 5.75 -3.84
N ILE A 180 -15.25 6.69 -4.04
CA ILE A 180 -13.95 6.48 -4.68
C ILE A 180 -12.98 7.58 -4.24
N PRO A 181 -11.87 7.25 -3.52
CA PRO A 181 -10.88 8.22 -3.07
C PRO A 181 -9.84 8.53 -4.15
N GLY A 182 -8.85 9.33 -3.78
CA GLY A 182 -7.70 9.62 -4.61
C GLY A 182 -8.05 10.36 -5.90
N LEU A 183 -7.14 10.32 -6.86
CA LEU A 183 -7.35 10.92 -8.18
C LEU A 183 -8.36 10.14 -9.04
N GLY A 184 -8.61 8.86 -8.72
CA GLY A 184 -9.69 8.10 -9.34
C GLY A 184 -11.06 8.76 -9.17
N GLY A 185 -11.30 9.38 -8.00
CA GLY A 185 -12.50 10.17 -7.76
C GLY A 185 -12.58 11.40 -8.67
N ASP A 186 -11.46 12.09 -8.91
CA ASP A 186 -11.43 13.26 -9.79
C ASP A 186 -11.66 12.87 -11.25
N VAL A 187 -11.11 11.75 -11.71
CA VAL A 187 -11.39 11.19 -13.04
C VAL A 187 -12.87 10.86 -13.19
N MET A 188 -13.47 10.18 -12.21
CA MET A 188 -14.89 9.86 -12.26
C MET A 188 -15.78 11.12 -12.24
N ALA A 189 -15.35 12.19 -11.55
CA ALA A 189 -16.05 13.48 -11.57
C ALA A 189 -16.08 14.12 -12.97
N LYS A 190 -14.98 14.03 -13.73
CA LYS A 190 -14.93 14.49 -15.14
C LYS A 190 -15.95 13.79 -16.01
N LEU A 191 -16.28 12.56 -15.68
CA LEU A 191 -17.26 11.73 -16.41
C LEU A 191 -18.70 11.85 -15.85
N GLY A 192 -18.94 12.81 -14.95
CA GLY A 192 -20.25 13.13 -14.43
C GLY A 192 -20.69 12.31 -13.20
N VAL A 193 -19.79 11.56 -12.59
CA VAL A 193 -20.01 10.91 -11.28
C VAL A 193 -19.93 11.97 -10.18
N SER A 194 -20.63 11.75 -9.07
CA SER A 194 -20.48 12.53 -7.82
C SER A 194 -19.63 11.71 -6.83
N PRO A 195 -18.30 11.86 -6.82
CA PRO A 195 -17.43 11.08 -5.97
C PRO A 195 -17.49 11.57 -4.52
N ILE A 196 -17.42 10.64 -3.59
CA ILE A 196 -17.21 10.92 -2.17
C ILE A 196 -16.05 10.06 -1.63
N SER A 197 -15.34 10.58 -0.64
CA SER A 197 -14.30 9.85 0.07
C SER A 197 -14.72 9.69 1.53
N VAL A 198 -14.99 8.44 1.93
CA VAL A 198 -15.31 8.08 3.31
C VAL A 198 -14.46 6.88 3.73
N PRO A 199 -14.12 6.75 5.04
CA PRO A 199 -13.39 5.61 5.57
C PRO A 199 -14.10 4.28 5.30
N GLY A 200 -13.33 3.19 5.17
CA GLY A 200 -13.84 1.86 4.85
C GLY A 200 -14.99 1.39 5.73
N GLY A 201 -14.92 1.64 7.04
CA GLY A 201 -15.98 1.25 7.98
C GLY A 201 -17.34 1.90 7.75
N GLN A 202 -17.45 2.91 6.89
CA GLN A 202 -18.71 3.59 6.57
C GLN A 202 -19.31 3.17 5.22
N ILE A 203 -18.56 2.43 4.39
CA ILE A 203 -18.96 2.14 2.99
C ILE A 203 -20.20 1.26 2.95
N TYR A 204 -20.22 0.15 3.70
CA TYR A 204 -21.35 -0.79 3.67
C TYR A 204 -22.68 -0.13 3.99
N GLU A 205 -22.74 0.67 5.06
CA GLU A 205 -23.97 1.36 5.47
C GLU A 205 -24.41 2.39 4.42
N ASN A 206 -23.47 3.14 3.84
CA ASN A 206 -23.79 4.09 2.76
C ASN A 206 -24.29 3.38 1.50
N LEU A 207 -23.70 2.23 1.16
CA LEU A 207 -24.13 1.45 0.01
C LEU A 207 -25.49 0.79 0.26
N ILE A 208 -25.71 0.14 1.40
CA ILE A 208 -26.99 -0.56 1.67
C ILE A 208 -28.16 0.42 1.83
N SER A 209 -27.96 1.59 2.43
CA SER A 209 -28.98 2.63 2.55
C SER A 209 -29.31 3.35 1.24
N GLY A 210 -28.46 3.23 0.21
CA GLY A 210 -28.59 3.96 -1.04
C GLY A 210 -28.11 5.42 -0.96
N ALA A 211 -27.36 5.79 0.08
CA ALA A 211 -26.67 7.07 0.14
C ALA A 211 -25.62 7.18 -0.97
N ILE A 212 -25.05 6.05 -1.39
CA ILE A 212 -24.22 5.88 -2.60
C ILE A 212 -24.78 4.79 -3.51
N ASP A 213 -24.57 4.94 -4.82
CA ASP A 213 -25.01 4.03 -5.87
C ASP A 213 -23.94 2.99 -6.21
N ALA A 214 -22.67 3.34 -6.00
CA ALA A 214 -21.50 2.53 -6.32
C ALA A 214 -20.37 2.76 -5.32
N THR A 215 -19.46 1.80 -5.26
CA THR A 215 -18.23 1.91 -4.47
C THR A 215 -17.12 1.07 -5.09
N GLU A 216 -15.88 1.45 -4.86
CA GLU A 216 -14.73 0.57 -4.91
C GLU A 216 -14.20 0.35 -3.49
N TRP A 217 -13.31 -0.65 -3.31
CA TRP A 217 -12.57 -0.82 -2.07
C TRP A 217 -11.18 -1.41 -2.33
N VAL A 218 -11.04 -2.72 -2.51
CA VAL A 218 -9.76 -3.36 -2.85
C VAL A 218 -9.97 -4.43 -3.93
N GLY A 219 -10.54 -5.55 -3.57
CA GLY A 219 -10.68 -6.69 -4.42
C GLY A 219 -11.45 -7.82 -3.74
N PRO A 220 -11.62 -8.98 -4.40
CA PRO A 220 -12.55 -10.02 -3.97
C PRO A 220 -12.42 -10.45 -2.52
N TYR A 221 -11.20 -10.54 -1.98
CA TYR A 221 -10.94 -10.94 -0.59
C TYR A 221 -11.58 -9.98 0.41
N ASN A 222 -11.25 -8.70 0.33
CA ASN A 222 -11.80 -7.70 1.24
C ASN A 222 -13.28 -7.41 0.95
N ASP A 223 -13.65 -7.31 -0.32
CA ASP A 223 -14.98 -6.91 -0.76
C ASP A 223 -16.04 -7.95 -0.36
N TYR A 224 -15.67 -9.26 -0.38
CA TYR A 224 -16.51 -10.33 0.16
C TYR A 224 -16.79 -10.13 1.65
N LEU A 225 -15.75 -9.80 2.44
CA LEU A 225 -15.89 -9.60 3.88
C LEU A 225 -16.66 -8.31 4.21
N MET A 226 -16.59 -7.30 3.34
CA MET A 226 -17.40 -6.08 3.42
C MET A 226 -18.85 -6.28 2.96
N LYS A 227 -19.18 -7.45 2.38
CA LYS A 227 -20.52 -7.84 1.95
C LYS A 227 -21.16 -6.89 0.91
N PHE A 228 -20.38 -6.23 0.09
CA PHE A 228 -20.92 -5.31 -0.92
C PHE A 228 -21.90 -5.98 -1.88
N TYR A 229 -21.76 -7.29 -2.11
CA TYR A 229 -22.68 -8.10 -2.90
C TYR A 229 -24.14 -8.13 -2.38
N GLU A 230 -24.38 -7.79 -1.13
CA GLU A 230 -25.75 -7.68 -0.60
C GLU A 230 -26.48 -6.45 -1.17
N ALA A 231 -25.75 -5.38 -1.49
CA ALA A 231 -26.29 -4.11 -1.94
C ALA A 231 -26.10 -3.85 -3.45
N ALA A 232 -25.05 -4.39 -4.07
CA ALA A 232 -24.70 -4.21 -5.46
C ALA A 232 -24.32 -5.56 -6.09
N LYS A 233 -24.79 -5.82 -7.31
CA LYS A 233 -24.62 -7.14 -7.96
C LYS A 233 -23.62 -7.15 -9.12
N TYR A 234 -23.27 -5.99 -9.65
CA TYR A 234 -22.33 -5.87 -10.77
C TYR A 234 -20.96 -5.50 -10.24
N TYR A 235 -19.97 -6.35 -10.50
CA TYR A 235 -18.60 -6.20 -10.04
C TYR A 235 -17.66 -6.06 -11.24
N TYR A 236 -17.05 -4.91 -11.37
CA TYR A 236 -16.32 -4.53 -12.58
C TYR A 236 -14.80 -4.70 -12.42
N TYR A 237 -14.14 -4.99 -13.55
CA TYR A 237 -12.69 -5.06 -13.69
C TYR A 237 -12.23 -4.59 -15.08
N PRO A 238 -10.92 -4.29 -15.25
CA PRO A 238 -9.97 -3.97 -14.18
C PRO A 238 -10.24 -2.58 -13.59
N GLY A 239 -9.77 -2.33 -12.36
CA GLY A 239 -9.80 -0.99 -11.79
C GLY A 239 -8.75 -0.11 -12.45
N MET A 240 -9.17 1.04 -13.02
CA MET A 240 -8.22 1.99 -13.61
C MET A 240 -7.49 2.84 -12.56
N HIS A 241 -8.09 2.98 -11.39
CA HIS A 241 -7.74 3.95 -10.36
C HIS A 241 -6.59 3.50 -9.46
N GLU A 242 -6.46 2.20 -9.20
CA GLU A 242 -5.50 1.63 -8.25
C GLU A 242 -4.85 0.34 -8.77
N PRO A 243 -3.88 0.44 -9.70
CA PRO A 243 -3.19 -0.74 -10.23
C PRO A 243 -2.15 -1.32 -9.27
N GLY A 244 -1.78 -0.60 -8.20
CA GLY A 244 -0.80 -1.04 -7.22
C GLY A 244 -0.80 -0.13 -6.00
N SER A 245 -1.90 -0.14 -5.21
CA SER A 245 -2.04 0.74 -4.05
C SER A 245 -1.02 0.45 -2.97
N MET A 246 0.01 1.29 -2.91
CA MET A 246 1.02 1.27 -1.86
C MET A 246 0.47 1.90 -0.59
N LEU A 247 0.69 1.23 0.53
CA LEU A 247 0.37 1.76 1.84
C LEU A 247 1.64 2.27 2.51
N SER A 248 1.50 3.34 3.27
CA SER A 248 2.61 4.02 3.93
C SER A 248 2.68 3.72 5.42
N CYS A 249 3.90 3.58 5.91
CA CYS A 249 4.27 3.89 7.28
C CYS A 249 4.73 5.35 7.30
N GLY A 250 3.83 6.25 7.72
CA GLY A 250 4.15 7.66 7.91
C GLY A 250 4.54 7.91 9.36
N MET A 251 5.67 8.58 9.56
CA MET A 251 6.27 8.81 10.87
C MET A 251 6.43 10.29 11.12
N ASN A 252 6.31 10.71 12.38
CA ASN A 252 6.69 12.06 12.76
C ASN A 252 8.18 12.28 12.42
N LEU A 253 8.48 13.36 11.69
CA LEU A 253 9.83 13.60 11.16
C LEU A 253 10.86 13.80 12.28
N GLU A 254 10.54 14.61 13.29
CA GLU A 254 11.45 14.86 14.40
C GLU A 254 11.74 13.57 15.18
N TRP A 255 10.72 12.78 15.45
CA TRP A 255 10.90 11.47 16.08
C TRP A 255 11.79 10.55 15.22
N TRP A 256 11.56 10.48 13.92
CA TRP A 256 12.35 9.68 12.98
C TRP A 256 13.83 10.10 12.96
N GLU A 257 14.10 11.40 12.90
CA GLU A 257 15.47 11.94 12.86
C GLU A 257 16.24 11.71 14.16
N ASN A 258 15.54 11.62 15.29
CA ASN A 258 16.13 11.32 16.60
C ASN A 258 16.41 9.83 16.83
N LEU A 259 15.96 8.93 15.93
CA LEU A 259 16.26 7.50 15.99
C LEU A 259 17.72 7.22 15.62
N SER A 260 18.28 6.17 16.23
CA SER A 260 19.56 5.65 15.77
C SER A 260 19.47 5.10 14.35
N ALA A 261 20.57 5.11 13.60
CA ALA A 261 20.61 4.50 12.26
C ALA A 261 20.20 3.01 12.27
N ALA A 262 20.50 2.30 13.37
CA ALA A 262 20.08 0.91 13.55
C ALA A 262 18.56 0.79 13.70
N ASP A 263 17.93 1.68 14.48
CA ASP A 263 16.48 1.69 14.67
C ASP A 263 15.75 2.04 13.38
N GLN A 264 16.24 3.04 12.66
CA GLN A 264 15.73 3.37 11.33
C GLN A 264 15.82 2.19 10.35
N ALA A 265 16.93 1.43 10.38
CA ALA A 265 17.11 0.25 9.56
C ALA A 265 16.13 -0.88 9.92
N ILE A 266 15.86 -1.09 11.21
CA ILE A 266 14.88 -2.08 11.69
C ILE A 266 13.47 -1.71 11.22
N ILE A 267 13.07 -0.44 11.38
CA ILE A 267 11.75 0.03 10.93
C ILE A 267 11.59 -0.16 9.41
N LYS A 268 12.61 0.21 8.63
CA LYS A 268 12.61 -0.01 7.17
C LYS A 268 12.51 -1.49 6.82
N ALA A 269 13.21 -2.37 7.54
CA ALA A 269 13.17 -3.81 7.30
C ALA A 269 11.79 -4.39 7.62
N ALA A 270 11.18 -4.01 8.75
CA ALA A 270 9.84 -4.45 9.12
C ALA A 270 8.78 -3.96 8.13
N ALA A 271 8.85 -2.70 7.69
CA ALA A 271 7.96 -2.12 6.70
C ALA A 271 8.12 -2.80 5.32
N GLY A 272 9.35 -3.03 4.87
CA GLY A 272 9.63 -3.77 3.63
C GLY A 272 9.12 -5.21 3.67
N GLN A 273 9.22 -5.90 4.81
CA GLN A 273 8.62 -7.21 4.99
C GLN A 273 7.10 -7.15 4.85
N GLU A 274 6.45 -6.18 5.50
CA GLU A 274 5.00 -6.02 5.42
C GLU A 274 4.54 -5.69 4.00
N ASN A 275 5.30 -4.88 3.27
CA ASN A 275 5.03 -4.56 1.86
C ASN A 275 4.97 -5.82 0.97
N VAL A 276 5.81 -6.83 1.22
CA VAL A 276 5.78 -8.13 0.52
C VAL A 276 4.68 -9.04 1.04
N LEU A 277 4.48 -9.11 2.36
CA LEU A 277 3.51 -10.03 2.95
C LEU A 277 2.08 -9.63 2.60
N MET A 278 1.76 -8.35 2.59
CA MET A 278 0.40 -7.87 2.29
C MET A 278 -0.01 -8.21 0.85
N ILE A 279 0.82 -7.90 -0.15
CA ILE A 279 0.51 -8.26 -1.54
C ILE A 279 0.41 -9.79 -1.73
N SER A 280 1.23 -10.55 -1.02
CA SER A 280 1.18 -12.01 -1.06
C SER A 280 -0.14 -12.54 -0.48
N GLU A 281 -0.62 -11.95 0.63
CA GLU A 281 -1.91 -12.27 1.25
C GLU A 281 -3.07 -11.99 0.29
N TYR A 282 -3.09 -10.82 -0.37
CA TYR A 282 -4.10 -10.47 -1.36
C TYR A 282 -4.10 -11.42 -2.55
N ASN A 283 -2.94 -11.68 -3.13
CA ASN A 283 -2.82 -12.58 -4.30
C ASN A 283 -3.21 -14.02 -3.97
N ALA A 284 -2.93 -14.50 -2.76
CA ALA A 284 -3.30 -15.83 -2.32
C ALA A 284 -4.82 -15.99 -2.13
N ASN A 285 -5.51 -14.91 -1.77
CA ASN A 285 -6.92 -14.98 -1.37
C ASN A 285 -7.89 -14.46 -2.44
N ASN A 286 -7.51 -13.48 -3.26
CA ASN A 286 -8.42 -12.84 -4.21
C ASN A 286 -9.10 -13.84 -5.16
N GLY A 287 -8.37 -14.83 -5.69
CA GLY A 287 -8.95 -15.86 -6.57
C GLY A 287 -10.02 -16.70 -5.88
N VAL A 288 -9.74 -17.15 -4.67
CA VAL A 288 -10.67 -17.96 -3.85
C VAL A 288 -11.96 -17.20 -3.54
N TYR A 289 -11.83 -15.93 -3.15
CA TYR A 289 -12.98 -15.10 -2.81
C TYR A 289 -13.76 -14.62 -4.04
N LEU A 290 -13.10 -14.45 -5.19
CA LEU A 290 -13.77 -14.18 -6.46
C LEU A 290 -14.69 -15.36 -6.84
N GLU A 291 -14.19 -16.58 -6.73
CA GLU A 291 -15.02 -17.79 -6.97
C GLU A 291 -16.24 -17.80 -6.07
N LYS A 292 -16.09 -17.56 -4.77
CA LYS A 292 -17.22 -17.48 -3.83
C LYS A 292 -18.23 -16.37 -4.20
N LEU A 293 -17.74 -15.19 -4.56
CA LEU A 293 -18.61 -14.09 -4.99
C LEU A 293 -19.47 -14.47 -6.18
N VAL A 294 -18.88 -15.13 -7.17
CA VAL A 294 -19.59 -15.52 -8.41
C VAL A 294 -20.50 -16.72 -8.17
N THR A 295 -20.01 -17.78 -7.53
CA THR A 295 -20.73 -19.08 -7.43
C THR A 295 -21.73 -19.12 -6.28
N GLU A 296 -21.40 -18.52 -5.13
CA GLU A 296 -22.24 -18.57 -3.93
C GLU A 296 -23.13 -17.34 -3.78
N GLN A 297 -22.63 -16.14 -4.15
CA GLN A 297 -23.35 -14.87 -3.94
C GLN A 297 -24.05 -14.35 -5.21
N GLY A 298 -23.88 -15.01 -6.35
CA GLY A 298 -24.51 -14.66 -7.62
C GLY A 298 -24.07 -13.31 -8.17
N VAL A 299 -22.83 -12.89 -7.84
CA VAL A 299 -22.23 -11.65 -8.35
C VAL A 299 -22.02 -11.75 -9.85
N LYS A 300 -22.35 -10.69 -10.55
CA LYS A 300 -22.17 -10.56 -11.99
C LYS A 300 -20.87 -9.87 -12.28
N LEU A 301 -19.82 -10.66 -12.53
CA LEU A 301 -18.53 -10.12 -12.95
C LEU A 301 -18.65 -9.47 -14.34
N ARG A 302 -18.12 -8.27 -14.49
CA ARG A 302 -18.18 -7.48 -15.73
C ARG A 302 -16.83 -6.84 -16.03
N ARG A 303 -16.45 -6.87 -17.30
CA ARG A 303 -15.33 -6.08 -17.79
C ARG A 303 -15.86 -4.74 -18.30
N PHE A 304 -15.18 -3.63 -17.96
CA PHE A 304 -15.44 -2.37 -18.64
C PHE A 304 -15.15 -2.50 -20.14
N SER A 305 -16.01 -1.92 -20.98
CA SER A 305 -15.74 -1.85 -22.42
C SER A 305 -14.53 -0.95 -22.71
N ASP A 306 -13.92 -1.18 -23.86
CA ASP A 306 -12.75 -0.39 -24.26
C ASP A 306 -13.11 1.11 -24.39
N ASP A 307 -14.31 1.46 -24.89
CA ASP A 307 -14.80 2.85 -24.97
C ASP A 307 -14.89 3.54 -23.59
N ILE A 308 -15.34 2.82 -22.56
CA ILE A 308 -15.38 3.34 -21.20
C ILE A 308 -13.96 3.52 -20.67
N TYR A 309 -13.10 2.55 -20.95
CA TYR A 309 -11.72 2.57 -20.47
C TYR A 309 -10.89 3.68 -21.14
N ASP A 310 -11.13 3.93 -22.43
CA ASP A 310 -10.54 5.05 -23.18
C ASP A 310 -11.00 6.40 -22.61
N SER A 311 -12.28 6.53 -22.26
CA SER A 311 -12.81 7.72 -21.60
C SER A 311 -12.18 7.95 -20.20
N PHE A 312 -11.89 6.89 -19.46
CA PHE A 312 -11.14 7.00 -18.21
C PHE A 312 -9.72 7.53 -18.46
N ALA A 313 -9.05 7.08 -19.53
CA ALA A 313 -7.72 7.53 -19.89
C ALA A 313 -7.70 9.01 -20.25
N GLU A 314 -8.62 9.46 -21.12
CA GLU A 314 -8.75 10.87 -21.50
C GLU A 314 -9.00 11.77 -20.29
N ALA A 315 -9.94 11.42 -19.42
CA ALA A 315 -10.23 12.15 -18.20
C ALA A 315 -9.04 12.17 -17.22
N SER A 316 -8.22 11.11 -17.22
CA SER A 316 -7.03 11.04 -16.38
C SER A 316 -5.95 12.05 -16.79
N GLU A 317 -5.76 12.29 -18.09
CA GLU A 317 -4.81 13.29 -18.57
C GLU A 317 -5.21 14.72 -18.14
N GLU A 318 -6.53 15.03 -18.12
CA GLU A 318 -7.00 16.31 -17.58
C GLU A 318 -6.69 16.45 -16.09
N VAL A 319 -6.94 15.39 -15.31
CA VAL A 319 -6.64 15.40 -13.86
C VAL A 319 -5.13 15.54 -13.62
N PHE A 320 -4.31 14.86 -14.40
CA PHE A 320 -2.84 15.00 -14.27
C PHE A 320 -2.34 16.40 -14.61
N ALA A 321 -2.95 17.07 -15.60
CA ALA A 321 -2.62 18.45 -15.89
C ALA A 321 -2.95 19.37 -14.68
N GLU A 322 -4.12 19.20 -14.07
CA GLU A 322 -4.51 19.97 -12.88
C GLU A 322 -3.55 19.71 -11.69
N VAL A 323 -3.09 18.47 -11.51
CA VAL A 323 -2.10 18.15 -10.47
C VAL A 323 -0.77 18.86 -10.74
N GLN A 324 -0.29 18.85 -11.98
CA GLN A 324 0.96 19.51 -12.36
C GLN A 324 0.91 21.02 -12.14
N ASP A 325 -0.23 21.64 -12.42
CA ASP A 325 -0.44 23.08 -12.25
C ASP A 325 -0.48 23.52 -10.77
N HIS A 326 -0.63 22.58 -9.84
CA HIS A 326 -0.75 22.86 -8.41
C HIS A 326 0.53 23.45 -7.82
N SER A 327 1.70 22.90 -8.15
CA SER A 327 3.00 23.34 -7.63
C SER A 327 4.16 22.74 -8.43
N ASP A 328 5.35 23.36 -8.31
CA ASP A 328 6.59 22.81 -8.88
C ASP A 328 6.87 21.38 -8.41
N LEU A 329 6.67 21.11 -7.12
CA LEU A 329 6.85 19.76 -6.57
C LEU A 329 5.87 18.76 -7.20
N ALA A 330 4.60 19.13 -7.36
CA ALA A 330 3.61 18.26 -8.02
C ALA A 330 3.99 17.97 -9.47
N ALA A 331 4.45 18.97 -10.21
CA ALA A 331 4.95 18.80 -11.58
C ALA A 331 6.16 17.85 -11.64
N ARG A 332 7.12 17.99 -10.73
CA ARG A 332 8.30 17.10 -10.66
C ARG A 332 7.93 15.67 -10.28
N VAL A 333 7.01 15.48 -9.33
CA VAL A 333 6.51 14.17 -8.94
C VAL A 333 5.84 13.49 -10.13
N HIS A 334 4.94 14.20 -10.83
CA HIS A 334 4.28 13.67 -12.01
C HIS A 334 5.27 13.30 -13.11
N ALA A 335 6.23 14.18 -13.43
CA ALA A 335 7.22 13.94 -14.48
C ALA A 335 8.06 12.70 -14.20
N SER A 336 8.59 12.55 -12.97
CA SER A 336 9.34 11.38 -12.55
C SER A 336 8.51 10.09 -12.62
N PHE A 337 7.27 10.15 -12.14
CA PHE A 337 6.34 9.02 -12.17
C PHE A 337 6.00 8.60 -13.61
N ALA A 338 5.72 9.56 -14.51
CA ALA A 338 5.38 9.30 -15.90
C ALA A 338 6.56 8.69 -16.69
N GLU A 339 7.78 9.15 -16.42
CA GLU A 339 9.00 8.56 -16.96
C GLU A 339 9.17 7.10 -16.51
N ALA A 340 9.01 6.85 -15.21
CA ALA A 340 9.05 5.52 -14.63
C ALA A 340 7.97 4.61 -15.25
N ARG A 341 6.71 5.09 -15.35
CA ARG A 341 5.61 4.35 -15.98
C ARG A 341 5.94 3.95 -17.41
N THR A 342 6.50 4.84 -18.20
CA THR A 342 6.89 4.57 -19.58
C THR A 342 7.97 3.50 -19.68
N SER A 343 9.04 3.66 -18.92
CA SER A 343 10.19 2.76 -18.94
C SER A 343 9.85 1.37 -18.38
N LEU A 344 9.23 1.32 -17.20
CA LEU A 344 8.86 0.07 -16.53
C LEU A 344 7.76 -0.68 -17.28
N GLY A 345 6.76 0.04 -17.81
CA GLY A 345 5.70 -0.55 -18.62
C GLY A 345 6.21 -1.17 -19.92
N ALA A 346 7.20 -0.55 -20.56
CA ALA A 346 7.85 -1.14 -21.74
C ALA A 346 8.53 -2.49 -21.43
N TRP A 347 9.14 -2.61 -20.25
CA TRP A 347 9.70 -3.88 -19.77
C TRP A 347 8.61 -4.88 -19.38
N ALA A 348 7.61 -4.46 -18.60
CA ALA A 348 6.52 -5.32 -18.15
C ALA A 348 5.79 -5.98 -19.31
N LYS A 349 5.59 -5.26 -20.43
CA LYS A 349 4.95 -5.77 -21.65
C LYS A 349 5.63 -6.99 -22.24
N ILE A 350 6.98 -7.06 -22.25
CA ILE A 350 7.76 -8.15 -22.83
C ILE A 350 8.22 -9.19 -21.80
N SER A 351 8.03 -8.91 -20.51
CA SER A 351 8.37 -9.80 -19.39
C SER A 351 7.11 -10.42 -18.77
N ASP A 352 6.66 -9.87 -17.66
CA ASP A 352 5.59 -10.46 -16.86
C ASP A 352 4.29 -10.64 -17.64
N GLN A 353 3.86 -9.63 -18.39
CA GLN A 353 2.63 -9.69 -19.18
C GLN A 353 2.75 -10.78 -20.26
N ALA A 354 3.80 -10.74 -21.07
CA ALA A 354 4.00 -11.72 -22.13
C ALA A 354 4.13 -13.15 -21.58
N TYR A 355 4.84 -13.33 -20.44
CA TYR A 355 4.93 -14.64 -19.80
C TYR A 355 3.58 -15.14 -19.32
N VAL A 356 2.81 -14.32 -18.59
CA VAL A 356 1.49 -14.70 -18.07
C VAL A 356 0.52 -15.04 -19.19
N GLU A 357 0.48 -14.23 -20.25
CA GLU A 357 -0.33 -14.51 -21.45
C GLU A 357 0.02 -15.86 -22.09
N GLN A 358 1.31 -16.13 -22.30
CA GLN A 358 1.75 -17.39 -22.93
C GLN A 358 1.55 -18.61 -22.01
N ARG A 359 1.80 -18.46 -20.72
CA ARG A 359 1.52 -19.51 -19.73
C ARG A 359 0.05 -19.90 -19.76
N ASN A 360 -0.84 -18.92 -19.65
CA ASN A 360 -2.27 -19.15 -19.57
C ASN A 360 -2.80 -19.77 -20.89
N ARG A 361 -2.36 -19.26 -22.02
CA ARG A 361 -2.66 -19.85 -23.33
C ARG A 361 -2.18 -21.31 -23.45
N ALA A 362 -0.94 -21.59 -23.03
CA ALA A 362 -0.35 -22.92 -23.17
C ALA A 362 -0.97 -23.97 -22.24
N LEU A 363 -1.40 -23.54 -21.06
CA LEU A 363 -1.98 -24.42 -20.03
C LEU A 363 -3.53 -24.43 -20.08
N GLY A 364 -4.17 -23.59 -20.92
CA GLY A 364 -5.63 -23.52 -21.02
C GLY A 364 -6.34 -22.93 -19.79
N VAL A 365 -5.69 -21.98 -19.11
CA VAL A 365 -6.19 -21.31 -17.90
C VAL A 365 -6.36 -19.82 -18.11
#